data_e7c096e3c63f25a18b7841b3569fbbdf
#
_entry.id   e7c096e3c63f25a18b7841b3569fbbdf
#
_cell.length_a   1.000
_cell.length_b   1.000
_cell.length_c   1.000
_cell.angle_alpha   90.00
_cell.angle_beta   90.00
_cell.angle_gamma   90.00
#
_symmetry.space_group_name_H-M   'P 1'
#
loop_
_entity.id
_entity.type
_entity.pdbx_description
1 polymer ?
#
loop_
_entity_poly.entity_id
_entity_poly.type
_entity_poly.pdbx_seq_one_letter_code
_entity_poly.pdbx_strand_id
1 'polypeptide(L)'
;MQYLVKAQTSYQSNLGQQLKKLEWAGARLLFIGGTAFGVITGVGFYLLAPAFSYWFFGSLKFWKYAHMGPRLIGYAYVLAFRYLKGAFAPYVSLTAPPSSKPDLSLVQINPAWQNGESCDNCGKCCQRIKCPLLMANGQCMGYDTFYWRYFNCGRYPTTQREIDHYECPKWIIRAR
;
A
#
# COMPACT_ATOMS: atom_id res chain seq x y z
N MET A 1 29.16 3.68 32.83
CA MET A 1 29.14 4.36 31.54
C MET A 1 28.38 3.55 30.44
N GLN A 2 28.61 2.25 30.30
CA GLN A 2 27.93 1.39 29.29
C GLN A 2 26.39 1.31 29.42
N TYR A 3 25.83 1.37 30.62
CA TYR A 3 24.37 1.32 30.85
C TYR A 3 23.65 2.57 30.33
N LEU A 4 24.23 3.75 30.46
CA LEU A 4 23.68 5.01 29.99
C LEU A 4 23.65 5.07 28.45
N VAL A 5 24.70 4.56 27.80
CA VAL A 5 24.78 4.51 26.34
C VAL A 5 23.74 3.53 25.76
N LYS A 6 23.54 2.36 26.37
CA LYS A 6 22.51 1.40 25.97
C LYS A 6 21.08 1.94 26.16
N ALA A 7 20.81 2.66 27.24
CA ALA A 7 19.52 3.28 27.50
C ALA A 7 19.21 4.37 26.46
N GLN A 8 20.21 5.17 26.10
CA GLN A 8 20.07 6.27 25.14
C GLN A 8 19.86 5.76 23.71
N THR A 9 20.57 4.71 23.29
CA THR A 9 20.37 4.06 21.99
C THR A 9 19.00 3.36 21.89
N SER A 10 18.53 2.73 22.97
CA SER A 10 17.20 2.11 23.02
C SER A 10 16.09 3.17 22.96
N TYR A 11 16.25 4.29 23.66
CA TYR A 11 15.28 5.39 23.63
C TYR A 11 15.21 6.04 22.24
N GLN A 12 16.34 6.31 21.59
CA GLN A 12 16.37 6.86 20.23
C GLN A 12 15.77 5.91 19.21
N SER A 13 15.98 4.59 19.34
CA SER A 13 15.37 3.60 18.46
C SER A 13 13.84 3.54 18.63
N ASN A 14 13.36 3.66 19.87
CA ASN A 14 11.92 3.69 20.17
C ASN A 14 11.25 4.97 19.64
N LEU A 15 11.88 6.12 19.83
CA LEU A 15 11.37 7.39 19.30
C LEU A 15 11.29 7.37 17.76
N GLY A 16 12.35 6.89 17.10
CA GLY A 16 12.37 6.75 15.64
C GLY A 16 11.27 5.81 15.12
N GLN A 17 10.98 4.73 15.83
CA GLN A 17 9.87 3.82 15.48
C GLN A 17 8.50 4.48 15.67
N GLN A 18 8.30 5.25 16.74
CA GLN A 18 7.06 5.97 16.99
C GLN A 18 6.83 7.05 15.93
N LEU A 19 7.87 7.81 15.57
CA LEU A 19 7.78 8.82 14.51
C LEU A 19 7.41 8.19 13.16
N LYS A 20 8.00 7.05 12.81
CA LYS A 20 7.61 6.31 11.60
C LYS A 20 6.16 5.85 11.62
N LYS A 21 5.64 5.37 12.76
CA LYS A 21 4.24 4.98 12.89
C LYS A 21 3.31 6.18 12.71
N LEU A 22 3.65 7.34 13.29
CA LEU A 22 2.88 8.58 13.13
C LEU A 22 2.91 9.07 11.69
N GLU A 23 4.08 9.05 11.03
CA GLU A 23 4.21 9.38 9.61
C GLU A 23 3.31 8.49 8.74
N TRP A 24 3.32 7.19 8.98
CA TRP A 24 2.45 6.23 8.27
C TRP A 24 0.98 6.49 8.49
N ALA A 25 0.57 6.68 9.74
CA ALA A 25 -0.82 6.97 10.08
C ALA A 25 -1.27 8.30 9.46
N GLY A 26 -0.45 9.35 9.55
CA GLY A 26 -0.73 10.66 8.98
C GLY A 26 -0.87 10.62 7.45
N ALA A 27 0.06 9.96 6.77
CA ALA A 27 0.02 9.81 5.31
C ALA A 27 -1.25 9.06 4.84
N ARG A 28 -1.65 8.02 5.56
CA ARG A 28 -2.86 7.24 5.25
C ARG A 28 -4.13 8.01 5.56
N LEU A 29 -4.20 8.70 6.69
CA LEU A 29 -5.34 9.56 7.04
C LEU A 29 -5.54 10.65 5.99
N LEU A 30 -4.47 11.30 5.56
CA LEU A 30 -4.51 12.33 4.51
C LEU A 30 -5.06 11.77 3.20
N PHE A 31 -4.57 10.61 2.78
CA PHE A 31 -5.02 9.97 1.54
C PHE A 31 -6.48 9.50 1.65
N ILE A 32 -6.84 8.82 2.75
CA ILE A 32 -8.20 8.32 2.98
C ILE A 32 -9.18 9.48 3.09
N GLY A 33 -8.82 10.54 3.83
CA GLY A 33 -9.65 11.75 3.96
C GLY A 33 -9.87 12.45 2.63
N GLY A 34 -8.81 12.64 1.83
CA GLY A 34 -8.92 13.19 0.49
C GLY A 34 -9.77 12.33 -0.46
N THR A 35 -9.60 11.00 -0.39
CA THR A 35 -10.40 10.07 -1.19
C THR A 35 -11.87 10.07 -0.75
N ALA A 36 -12.14 10.05 0.56
CA ALA A 36 -13.49 10.13 1.10
C ALA A 36 -14.18 11.45 0.69
N PHE A 37 -13.48 12.57 0.82
CA PHE A 37 -13.97 13.87 0.35
C PHE A 37 -14.29 13.83 -1.16
N GLY A 38 -13.42 13.25 -1.98
CA GLY A 38 -13.64 13.06 -3.40
C GLY A 38 -14.86 12.19 -3.71
N VAL A 39 -15.00 11.05 -3.02
CA VAL A 39 -16.13 10.11 -3.19
C VAL A 39 -17.46 10.76 -2.80
N ILE A 40 -17.48 11.49 -1.67
CA ILE A 40 -18.72 12.11 -1.15
C ILE A 40 -19.17 13.28 -2.03
N THR A 41 -18.24 14.13 -2.43
CA THR A 41 -18.56 15.38 -3.14
C THR A 41 -18.49 15.26 -4.66
N GLY A 42 -17.78 14.26 -5.20
CA GLY A 42 -17.45 14.15 -6.63
C GLY A 42 -16.48 15.24 -7.11
N VAL A 43 -16.75 16.50 -6.75
CA VAL A 43 -15.90 17.67 -7.09
C VAL A 43 -14.55 17.63 -6.38
N GLY A 44 -14.47 17.00 -5.21
CA GLY A 44 -13.24 16.88 -4.45
C GLY A 44 -12.08 16.24 -5.21
N PHE A 45 -12.37 15.34 -6.15
CA PHE A 45 -11.33 14.73 -6.99
C PHE A 45 -10.68 15.77 -7.92
N TYR A 46 -11.42 16.74 -8.42
CA TYR A 46 -10.90 17.80 -9.28
C TYR A 46 -10.11 18.84 -8.48
N LEU A 47 -10.63 19.21 -7.30
CA LEU A 47 -9.94 20.17 -6.41
C LEU A 47 -8.63 19.59 -5.89
N LEU A 48 -8.57 18.30 -5.62
CA LEU A 48 -7.38 17.60 -5.14
C LEU A 48 -6.59 16.92 -6.26
N ALA A 49 -6.87 17.20 -7.53
CA ALA A 49 -6.20 16.57 -8.67
C ALA A 49 -4.65 16.69 -8.62
N PRO A 50 -4.03 17.83 -8.25
CA PRO A 50 -2.58 17.90 -8.09
C PRO A 50 -2.06 16.98 -6.99
N ALA A 51 -2.76 16.87 -5.85
CA ALA A 51 -2.39 16.00 -4.74
C ALA A 51 -2.50 14.53 -5.14
N PHE A 52 -3.59 14.12 -5.79
CA PHE A 52 -3.74 12.76 -6.30
C PHE A 52 -2.68 12.42 -7.35
N SER A 53 -2.36 13.37 -8.24
CA SER A 53 -1.29 13.20 -9.23
C SER A 53 0.06 12.97 -8.56
N TYR A 54 0.38 13.71 -7.51
CA TYR A 54 1.59 13.50 -6.74
C TYR A 54 1.58 12.16 -6.02
N TRP A 55 0.48 11.77 -5.38
CA TRP A 55 0.38 10.52 -4.64
C TRP A 55 0.55 9.28 -5.54
N PHE A 56 -0.05 9.29 -6.73
CA PHE A 56 -0.03 8.13 -7.63
C PHE A 56 1.13 8.14 -8.62
N PHE A 57 1.62 9.31 -9.02
CA PHE A 57 2.61 9.43 -10.12
C PHE A 57 3.87 10.19 -9.74
N GLY A 58 3.97 10.69 -8.49
CA GLY A 58 5.11 11.45 -8.01
C GLY A 58 5.25 12.85 -8.65
N SER A 59 4.20 13.36 -9.31
CA SER A 59 4.24 14.62 -10.03
C SER A 59 2.99 15.46 -9.78
N LEU A 60 3.15 16.75 -9.51
CA LEU A 60 2.05 17.69 -9.37
C LEU A 60 1.40 18.08 -10.73
N LYS A 61 2.00 17.68 -11.85
CA LYS A 61 1.52 17.98 -13.22
C LYS A 61 0.32 17.10 -13.57
N PHE A 62 -0.82 17.32 -12.91
CA PHE A 62 -2.03 16.49 -13.03
C PHE A 62 -2.58 16.43 -14.45
N TRP A 63 -2.40 17.49 -15.28
CA TRP A 63 -2.85 17.50 -16.67
C TRP A 63 -2.21 16.40 -17.53
N LYS A 64 -0.96 15.98 -17.20
CA LYS A 64 -0.29 14.87 -17.87
C LYS A 64 -1.02 13.53 -17.67
N TYR A 65 -1.66 13.38 -16.52
CA TYR A 65 -2.34 12.14 -16.10
C TYR A 65 -3.86 12.28 -16.09
N ALA A 66 -4.40 13.36 -16.67
CA ALA A 66 -5.84 13.63 -16.68
C ALA A 66 -6.66 12.49 -17.29
N HIS A 67 -6.11 11.78 -18.29
CA HIS A 67 -6.74 10.61 -18.91
C HIS A 67 -6.92 9.42 -17.94
N MET A 68 -6.13 9.35 -16.86
CA MET A 68 -6.26 8.34 -15.81
C MET A 68 -7.33 8.71 -14.78
N GLY A 69 -7.71 9.98 -14.70
CA GLY A 69 -8.67 10.49 -13.70
C GLY A 69 -9.96 9.66 -13.62
N PRO A 70 -10.70 9.45 -14.71
CA PRO A 70 -11.94 8.68 -14.70
C PRO A 70 -11.76 7.25 -14.19
N ARG A 71 -10.66 6.59 -14.55
CA ARG A 71 -10.34 5.23 -14.09
C ARG A 71 -10.03 5.18 -12.60
N LEU A 72 -9.25 6.13 -12.09
CA LEU A 72 -8.91 6.22 -10.66
C LEU A 72 -10.13 6.58 -9.82
N ILE A 73 -10.97 7.50 -10.27
CA ILE A 73 -12.23 7.87 -9.61
C ILE A 73 -13.17 6.66 -9.57
N GLY A 74 -13.40 6.01 -10.71
CA GLY A 74 -14.24 4.79 -10.76
C GLY A 74 -13.72 3.69 -9.82
N TYR A 75 -12.42 3.51 -9.77
CA TYR A 75 -11.81 2.53 -8.86
C TYR A 75 -11.97 2.92 -7.38
N ALA A 76 -11.88 4.21 -7.03
CA ALA A 76 -12.14 4.68 -5.67
C ALA A 76 -13.57 4.35 -5.21
N TYR A 77 -14.56 4.55 -6.07
CA TYR A 77 -15.95 4.15 -5.77
C TYR A 77 -16.10 2.63 -5.61
N VAL A 78 -15.46 1.84 -6.47
CA VAL A 78 -15.47 0.36 -6.34
C VAL A 78 -14.85 -0.07 -5.01
N LEU A 79 -13.74 0.52 -4.60
CA LEU A 79 -13.10 0.21 -3.31
C LEU A 79 -13.98 0.65 -2.13
N ALA A 80 -14.54 1.86 -2.17
CA ALA A 80 -15.44 2.35 -1.13
C ALA A 80 -16.66 1.43 -0.96
N PHE A 81 -17.28 1.03 -2.07
CA PHE A 81 -18.43 0.13 -2.06
C PHE A 81 -18.09 -1.27 -1.52
N ARG A 82 -16.95 -1.83 -1.91
CA ARG A 82 -16.45 -3.11 -1.36
C ARG A 82 -16.19 -3.02 0.13
N TYR A 83 -15.62 -1.91 0.58
CA TYR A 83 -15.37 -1.66 2.00
C TYR A 83 -16.68 -1.60 2.80
N LEU A 84 -17.67 -0.85 2.31
CA LEU A 84 -18.99 -0.75 2.95
C LEU A 84 -19.73 -2.09 3.03
N LYS A 85 -19.50 -2.98 2.07
CA LYS A 85 -20.04 -4.36 2.07
C LYS A 85 -19.24 -5.34 2.94
N GLY A 86 -18.24 -4.89 3.69
CA GLY A 86 -17.37 -5.75 4.47
C GLY A 86 -16.48 -6.69 3.64
N ALA A 87 -16.41 -6.47 2.33
CA ALA A 87 -15.49 -7.20 1.48
C ALA A 87 -14.04 -6.84 1.83
N PHE A 88 -13.13 -7.79 1.65
CA PHE A 88 -11.71 -7.59 1.91
C PHE A 88 -11.16 -6.40 1.12
N ALA A 89 -10.89 -5.31 1.83
CA ALA A 89 -10.20 -4.14 1.30
C ALA A 89 -8.82 -4.04 1.98
N PRO A 90 -7.76 -4.52 1.32
CA PRO A 90 -6.44 -4.66 1.94
C PRO A 90 -5.75 -3.33 2.26
N TYR A 91 -6.31 -2.21 1.83
CA TYR A 91 -5.62 -0.91 1.82
C TYR A 91 -6.02 0.05 2.94
N VAL A 92 -6.97 -0.31 3.80
CA VAL A 92 -7.61 0.66 4.71
C VAL A 92 -7.09 0.57 6.14
N SER A 93 -6.05 -0.21 6.41
CA SER A 93 -5.43 -0.22 7.73
C SER A 93 -4.65 1.07 7.98
N LEU A 94 -4.88 1.74 9.10
CA LEU A 94 -4.10 2.89 9.56
C LEU A 94 -2.78 2.47 10.23
N THR A 95 -2.60 1.19 10.52
CA THR A 95 -1.37 0.67 11.11
C THR A 95 -0.26 0.54 10.08
N ALA A 96 0.99 0.72 10.52
CA ALA A 96 2.15 0.51 9.67
C ALA A 96 2.23 -0.96 9.21
N PRO A 97 2.54 -1.25 7.93
CA PRO A 97 2.78 -2.61 7.48
C PRO A 97 4.17 -3.13 7.90
N PRO A 98 4.29 -4.43 8.10
CA PRO A 98 3.20 -5.36 8.15
C PRO A 98 2.45 -5.24 9.49
N SER A 99 1.15 -5.08 9.42
CA SER A 99 0.31 -5.04 10.64
C SER A 99 0.28 -6.39 11.37
N SER A 100 0.46 -7.47 10.62
CA SER A 100 0.66 -8.83 11.13
C SER A 100 1.63 -9.57 10.22
N LYS A 101 2.42 -10.46 10.79
CA LYS A 101 3.32 -11.34 10.02
C LYS A 101 2.54 -12.60 9.61
N PRO A 102 2.88 -13.21 8.45
CA PRO A 102 2.33 -14.52 8.11
C PRO A 102 2.81 -15.57 9.12
N ASP A 103 2.02 -16.63 9.26
CA ASP A 103 2.43 -17.79 10.04
C ASP A 103 3.54 -18.55 9.27
N LEU A 104 4.76 -18.43 9.76
CA LEU A 104 5.92 -19.08 9.14
C LEU A 104 5.92 -20.61 9.25
N SER A 105 5.00 -21.19 10.03
CA SER A 105 4.77 -22.63 10.00
C SER A 105 4.02 -23.08 8.74
N LEU A 106 3.20 -22.20 8.18
CA LEU A 106 2.36 -22.47 7.01
C LEU A 106 2.94 -21.96 5.69
N VAL A 107 3.85 -20.97 5.75
CA VAL A 107 4.45 -20.37 4.56
C VAL A 107 5.95 -20.16 4.73
N GLN A 108 6.66 -20.12 3.61
CA GLN A 108 8.07 -19.72 3.56
C GLN A 108 8.30 -18.80 2.37
N ILE A 109 9.34 -17.97 2.47
CA ILE A 109 9.75 -17.16 1.33
C ILE A 109 10.26 -18.09 0.24
N ASN A 110 9.80 -17.85 -0.99
CA ASN A 110 10.27 -18.58 -2.17
C ASN A 110 11.79 -18.30 -2.36
N PRO A 111 12.65 -19.32 -2.41
CA PRO A 111 14.08 -19.12 -2.63
C PRO A 111 14.43 -18.38 -3.93
N ALA A 112 13.56 -18.47 -4.94
CA ALA A 112 13.70 -17.72 -6.19
C ALA A 112 13.35 -16.23 -6.08
N TRP A 113 12.82 -15.79 -4.92
CA TRP A 113 12.45 -14.40 -4.69
C TRP A 113 13.67 -13.57 -4.26
N GLN A 114 14.08 -12.61 -5.10
CA GLN A 114 15.32 -11.86 -4.90
C GLN A 114 15.17 -10.57 -4.07
N ASN A 115 13.94 -10.06 -3.92
CA ASN A 115 13.70 -8.74 -3.29
C ASN A 115 13.42 -8.79 -1.79
N GLY A 116 13.82 -9.83 -1.07
CA GLY A 116 13.64 -9.94 0.37
C GLY A 116 12.20 -9.70 0.80
N GLU A 117 11.94 -8.65 1.61
CA GLU A 117 10.59 -8.30 2.07
C GLU A 117 9.79 -7.47 1.06
N SER A 118 10.43 -6.90 0.05
CA SER A 118 9.78 -6.03 -0.94
C SER A 118 9.02 -6.82 -2.00
N CYS A 119 8.08 -6.14 -2.68
CA CYS A 119 7.42 -6.64 -3.87
C CYS A 119 8.35 -6.51 -5.09
N ASP A 120 8.35 -7.51 -5.95
CA ASP A 120 9.15 -7.56 -7.18
C ASP A 120 8.43 -6.96 -8.40
N ASN A 121 7.43 -6.15 -8.17
CA ASN A 121 6.61 -5.54 -9.22
C ASN A 121 6.03 -6.56 -10.24
N CYS A 122 5.77 -7.80 -9.80
CA CYS A 122 5.27 -8.87 -10.66
C CYS A 122 3.84 -8.65 -11.16
N GLY A 123 3.10 -7.72 -10.58
CA GLY A 123 1.76 -7.32 -11.01
C GLY A 123 0.62 -8.28 -10.66
N LYS A 124 0.84 -9.51 -10.16
CA LYS A 124 -0.23 -10.50 -9.89
C LYS A 124 -1.32 -9.96 -8.97
N CYS A 125 -0.95 -9.34 -7.85
CA CYS A 125 -1.92 -8.72 -6.93
C CYS A 125 -2.71 -7.61 -7.64
N CYS A 126 -2.02 -6.78 -8.44
CA CYS A 126 -2.63 -5.69 -9.19
C CYS A 126 -3.64 -6.20 -10.22
N GLN A 127 -3.32 -7.31 -10.90
CA GLN A 127 -4.26 -7.96 -11.85
C GLN A 127 -5.51 -8.44 -11.12
N ARG A 128 -5.34 -9.12 -9.98
CA ARG A 128 -6.46 -9.67 -9.22
C ARG A 128 -7.43 -8.60 -8.69
N ILE A 129 -6.90 -7.47 -8.26
CA ILE A 129 -7.72 -6.33 -7.81
C ILE A 129 -8.15 -5.40 -8.95
N LYS A 130 -7.71 -5.68 -10.20
CA LYS A 130 -7.96 -4.81 -11.36
C LYS A 130 -7.48 -3.38 -11.11
N CYS A 131 -6.26 -3.24 -10.58
CA CYS A 131 -5.68 -1.94 -10.24
C CYS A 131 -5.52 -1.07 -11.51
N PRO A 132 -6.04 0.16 -11.53
CA PRO A 132 -5.93 1.03 -12.70
C PRO A 132 -4.51 1.54 -12.98
N LEU A 133 -3.59 1.38 -12.01
CA LEU A 133 -2.17 1.76 -12.16
C LEU A 133 -1.34 0.67 -12.85
N LEU A 134 -1.90 -0.52 -13.08
CA LEU A 134 -1.22 -1.60 -13.81
C LEU A 134 -1.25 -1.31 -15.31
N MET A 135 -0.08 -1.19 -15.91
CA MET A 135 0.06 -1.01 -17.35
C MET A 135 -0.07 -2.35 -18.10
N ALA A 136 -0.30 -2.27 -19.42
CA ALA A 136 -0.43 -3.45 -20.27
C ALA A 136 0.83 -4.32 -20.30
N ASN A 137 2.02 -3.73 -20.07
CA ASN A 137 3.29 -4.44 -19.96
C ASN A 137 3.53 -5.09 -18.59
N GLY A 138 2.54 -5.05 -17.67
CA GLY A 138 2.63 -5.63 -16.34
C GLY A 138 3.31 -4.74 -15.29
N GLN A 139 3.84 -3.58 -15.67
CA GLN A 139 4.48 -2.66 -14.74
C GLN A 139 3.47 -1.75 -14.04
N CYS A 140 3.80 -1.30 -12.84
CA CYS A 140 2.97 -0.38 -12.06
C CYS A 140 3.39 1.07 -12.31
N MET A 141 2.47 1.92 -12.77
CA MET A 141 2.72 3.36 -12.94
C MET A 141 3.00 4.08 -11.61
N GLY A 142 2.49 3.54 -10.51
CA GLY A 142 2.66 4.09 -9.17
C GLY A 142 3.86 3.49 -8.41
N TYR A 143 4.78 2.80 -9.10
CA TYR A 143 5.94 2.20 -8.44
C TYR A 143 6.80 3.27 -7.76
N ASP A 144 7.19 3.01 -6.50
CA ASP A 144 8.00 3.90 -5.63
C ASP A 144 7.41 5.31 -5.39
N THR A 145 6.13 5.54 -5.69
CA THR A 145 5.43 6.78 -5.38
C THR A 145 4.97 6.84 -3.92
N PHE A 146 4.36 7.95 -3.51
CA PHE A 146 3.73 8.10 -2.20
C PHE A 146 2.75 6.95 -1.91
N TYR A 147 1.85 6.65 -2.84
CA TYR A 147 0.89 5.56 -2.68
C TYR A 147 1.58 4.21 -2.47
N TRP A 148 2.62 3.92 -3.24
CA TRP A 148 3.44 2.71 -3.07
C TRP A 148 4.08 2.63 -1.70
N ARG A 149 4.68 3.73 -1.22
CA ARG A 149 5.45 3.75 0.03
C ARG A 149 4.57 3.62 1.27
N TYR A 150 3.43 4.32 1.30
CA TYR A 150 2.57 4.40 2.49
C TYR A 150 1.40 3.43 2.49
N PHE A 151 1.22 2.66 1.43
CA PHE A 151 0.24 1.58 1.36
C PHE A 151 0.96 0.24 1.18
N ASN A 152 0.21 -0.86 1.18
CA ASN A 152 0.84 -2.19 1.19
C ASN A 152 1.41 -2.62 -0.17
N CYS A 153 1.35 -1.77 -1.21
CA CYS A 153 1.74 -2.14 -2.57
C CYS A 153 3.16 -2.68 -2.69
N GLY A 154 4.13 -2.05 -1.97
CA GLY A 154 5.53 -2.49 -2.02
C GLY A 154 5.87 -3.69 -1.13
N ARG A 155 4.98 -4.05 -0.19
CA ARG A 155 5.27 -5.09 0.84
C ARG A 155 4.24 -6.21 0.87
N TYR A 156 3.25 -6.09 0.10
CA TYR A 156 2.06 -6.89 0.03
C TYR A 156 2.23 -8.09 -0.93
N PRO A 157 1.58 -9.22 -0.67
CA PRO A 157 0.85 -9.57 0.55
C PRO A 157 1.79 -10.05 1.68
N THR A 158 1.41 -9.78 2.94
CA THR A 158 2.20 -10.15 4.11
C THR A 158 1.43 -10.96 5.14
N THR A 159 0.10 -10.90 5.14
CA THR A 159 -0.73 -11.73 6.01
C THR A 159 -1.09 -13.02 5.30
N GLN A 160 -1.35 -14.10 6.08
CA GLN A 160 -1.78 -15.38 5.52
C GLN A 160 -2.99 -15.21 4.60
N ARG A 161 -4.00 -14.45 5.03
CA ARG A 161 -5.21 -14.17 4.24
C ARG A 161 -4.91 -13.50 2.89
N GLU A 162 -3.93 -12.59 2.87
CA GLU A 162 -3.51 -11.91 1.64
C GLU A 162 -2.74 -12.87 0.72
N ILE A 163 -1.86 -13.68 1.31
CA ILE A 163 -1.05 -14.67 0.56
C ILE A 163 -1.99 -15.64 -0.15
N ASP A 164 -2.96 -16.21 0.57
CA ASP A 164 -3.93 -17.16 0.02
C ASP A 164 -4.82 -16.51 -1.05
N HIS A 165 -5.28 -15.27 -0.78
CA HIS A 165 -6.15 -14.56 -1.71
C HIS A 165 -5.45 -14.18 -3.02
N TYR A 166 -4.19 -13.74 -2.96
CA TYR A 166 -3.46 -13.23 -4.13
C TYR A 166 -2.55 -14.26 -4.79
N GLU A 167 -2.38 -15.43 -4.19
CA GLU A 167 -1.48 -16.47 -4.69
C GLU A 167 -0.09 -15.89 -5.00
N CYS A 168 0.45 -15.16 -4.05
CA CYS A 168 1.67 -14.38 -4.23
C CYS A 168 2.89 -15.27 -4.48
N PRO A 169 3.64 -15.11 -5.58
CA PRO A 169 4.81 -15.92 -5.90
C PRO A 169 5.98 -15.73 -4.94
N LYS A 170 5.96 -14.69 -4.11
CA LYS A 170 6.93 -14.49 -3.02
C LYS A 170 6.86 -15.61 -1.98
N TRP A 171 5.70 -16.20 -1.79
CA TRP A 171 5.44 -17.17 -0.74
C TRP A 171 5.17 -18.56 -1.31
N ILE A 172 5.75 -19.55 -0.68
CA ILE A 172 5.41 -20.96 -0.90
C ILE A 172 4.59 -21.42 0.30
N ILE A 173 3.40 -21.94 0.04
CA ILE A 173 2.56 -22.56 1.06
C ILE A 173 3.19 -23.93 1.36
N ARG A 174 3.51 -24.18 2.61
CA ARG A 174 4.00 -25.50 3.05
C ARG A 174 2.85 -26.49 2.99
N ALA A 175 3.05 -27.57 2.27
CA ALA A 175 2.11 -28.68 2.32
C ALA A 175 1.94 -29.14 3.78
N ARG A 176 0.68 -29.31 4.21
CA ARG A 176 0.37 -29.89 5.51
C ARG A 176 0.68 -31.37 5.54
#